data_d36846e8299ab9304aa2756104b79be1
#
_entry.id   d36846e8299ab9304aa2756104b79be1
#
_cell.length_a   1.000
_cell.length_b   1.000
_cell.length_c   1.000
_cell.angle_alpha   90.00
_cell.angle_beta   90.00
_cell.angle_gamma   90.00
#
_symmetry.space_group_name_H-M   'P 1'
#
loop_
_entity.id
_entity.type
_entity.pdbx_description
1 polymer ?
#
loop_
_entity_poly.entity_id
_entity_poly.type
_entity_poly.pdbx_seq_one_letter_code
_entity_poly.pdbx_strand_id
1 'polypeptide(L)'
;GRGEGGQQVQADAYVSALPVDPLKLLLPEPWKQMPYFSKLSGLNGVPVINIHLWFDRKLTEIDHLLFSRSELLSVYADMSNTCKEYADPDRSMLELVFAPAKEWIGKSDADIVAATMEELKRLFPQHFDSDQPAQLRKSIVVKTPLSVYKTVPGCQQMRPDQRSPIPNFFLAGDYTMQRYLASMEGAVLSGKLCAQAISEGAMPGAPSPELAGAAAGR
;
A
#
# COMPACT_ATOMS: atom_id res chain seq x y z
N GLY A 1 12.11 15.25 17.78
CA GLY A 1 12.60 14.95 19.10
C GLY A 1 13.90 14.17 19.00
N ARG A 2 15.00 14.69 19.51
CA ARG A 2 16.25 13.93 19.67
C ARG A 2 15.97 12.89 20.75
N GLY A 3 15.83 11.61 20.37
CA GLY A 3 15.95 10.51 21.32
C GLY A 3 17.38 10.51 21.85
N GLU A 4 17.53 10.49 23.17
CA GLU A 4 18.83 10.28 23.81
C GLU A 4 19.38 8.94 23.30
N GLY A 5 20.57 8.96 22.66
CA GLY A 5 21.27 7.77 22.20
C GLY A 5 21.15 7.43 20.71
N GLY A 6 20.61 8.31 19.88
CA GLY A 6 20.55 8.08 18.43
C GLY A 6 21.94 8.08 17.78
N GLN A 7 22.33 6.96 17.15
CA GLN A 7 23.56 6.89 16.36
C GLN A 7 23.39 7.73 15.09
N GLN A 8 24.35 8.61 14.81
CA GLN A 8 24.39 9.35 13.55
C GLN A 8 24.99 8.47 12.45
N VAL A 9 24.26 8.31 11.36
CA VAL A 9 24.72 7.58 10.17
C VAL A 9 25.02 8.59 9.06
N GLN A 10 26.19 8.47 8.43
CA GLN A 10 26.56 9.21 7.22
C GLN A 10 26.52 8.27 6.02
N ALA A 11 25.99 8.74 4.90
CA ALA A 11 25.91 8.02 3.64
C ALA A 11 25.99 9.00 2.46
N ASP A 12 26.35 8.50 1.29
CA ASP A 12 26.41 9.29 0.06
C ASP A 12 25.03 9.65 -0.47
N ALA A 13 24.02 8.81 -0.19
CA ALA A 13 22.62 9.06 -0.53
C ALA A 13 21.70 8.58 0.59
N TYR A 14 20.62 9.30 0.78
CA TYR A 14 19.54 8.97 1.73
C TYR A 14 18.24 8.77 0.97
N VAL A 15 17.58 7.66 1.19
CA VAL A 15 16.30 7.32 0.55
C VAL A 15 15.22 7.16 1.60
N SER A 16 14.13 7.91 1.47
CA SER A 16 12.92 7.63 2.24
C SER A 16 11.97 6.77 1.39
N ALA A 17 11.79 5.52 1.81
CA ALA A 17 10.82 4.57 1.23
C ALA A 17 9.59 4.38 2.14
N LEU A 18 9.32 5.33 3.02
CA LEU A 18 8.17 5.33 3.92
C LEU A 18 6.88 5.63 3.14
N PRO A 19 5.72 5.12 3.58
CA PRO A 19 4.44 5.63 3.09
C PRO A 19 4.30 7.15 3.32
N VAL A 20 3.40 7.79 2.57
CA VAL A 20 3.30 9.26 2.53
C VAL A 20 3.03 9.90 3.89
N ASP A 21 2.19 9.30 4.73
CA ASP A 21 1.84 9.89 6.03
C ASP A 21 2.99 9.81 7.06
N PRO A 22 3.68 8.68 7.25
CA PRO A 22 4.90 8.61 8.03
C PRO A 22 6.00 9.57 7.52
N LEU A 23 6.16 9.72 6.19
CA LEU A 23 7.11 10.67 5.64
C LEU A 23 6.78 12.12 6.09
N LYS A 24 5.52 12.55 5.99
CA LYS A 24 5.09 13.89 6.45
C LYS A 24 5.45 14.16 7.92
N LEU A 25 5.41 13.13 8.77
CA LEU A 25 5.80 13.27 10.18
C LEU A 25 7.33 13.37 10.35
N LEU A 26 8.09 12.67 9.52
CA LEU A 26 9.55 12.63 9.57
C LEU A 26 10.20 13.92 9.07
N LEU A 27 9.62 14.58 8.07
CA LEU A 27 10.18 15.76 7.42
C LEU A 27 10.37 16.92 8.43
N PRO A 28 11.56 17.58 8.44
CA PRO A 28 11.77 18.81 9.21
C PRO A 28 10.82 19.93 8.74
N GLU A 29 10.38 20.79 9.68
CA GLU A 29 9.46 21.89 9.37
C GLU A 29 9.94 22.81 8.21
N PRO A 30 11.24 23.20 8.10
CA PRO A 30 11.68 24.00 6.97
C PRO A 30 11.49 23.30 5.61
N TRP A 31 11.62 21.96 5.56
CA TRP A 31 11.43 21.21 4.31
C TRP A 31 9.98 21.11 3.91
N LYS A 32 9.07 20.97 4.89
CA LYS A 32 7.61 20.93 4.64
C LYS A 32 7.09 22.18 3.92
N GLN A 33 7.76 23.32 4.11
CA GLN A 33 7.41 24.60 3.46
C GLN A 33 7.88 24.70 2.01
N MET A 34 8.79 23.84 1.56
CA MET A 34 9.28 23.83 0.18
C MET A 34 8.17 23.37 -0.78
N PRO A 35 8.01 24.00 -1.97
CA PRO A 35 6.97 23.65 -2.95
C PRO A 35 6.95 22.16 -3.32
N TYR A 36 8.08 21.50 -3.30
CA TYR A 36 8.22 20.08 -3.57
C TYR A 36 7.54 19.21 -2.48
N PHE A 37 7.83 19.48 -1.21
CA PHE A 37 7.30 18.69 -0.10
C PHE A 37 5.89 19.12 0.33
N SER A 38 5.53 20.38 0.15
CA SER A 38 4.20 20.87 0.51
C SER A 38 3.07 20.17 -0.26
N LYS A 39 3.34 19.68 -1.47
CA LYS A 39 2.42 18.88 -2.26
C LYS A 39 1.94 17.63 -1.52
N LEU A 40 2.77 17.03 -0.67
CA LEU A 40 2.44 15.83 0.08
C LEU A 40 1.21 16.01 0.98
N SER A 41 0.86 17.26 1.36
CA SER A 41 -0.35 17.55 2.14
C SER A 41 -1.64 17.14 1.42
N GLY A 42 -1.63 17.11 0.09
CA GLY A 42 -2.75 16.68 -0.73
C GLY A 42 -2.89 15.15 -0.88
N LEU A 43 -1.90 14.37 -0.42
CA LEU A 43 -1.89 12.93 -0.45
C LEU A 43 -2.10 12.37 0.96
N ASN A 44 -3.19 11.65 1.19
CA ASN A 44 -3.52 11.11 2.51
C ASN A 44 -3.83 9.61 2.40
N GLY A 45 -3.28 8.82 3.31
CA GLY A 45 -3.55 7.40 3.40
C GLY A 45 -5.01 7.11 3.74
N VAL A 46 -5.51 6.01 3.24
CA VAL A 46 -6.81 5.47 3.61
C VAL A 46 -6.66 4.14 4.33
N PRO A 47 -7.59 3.80 5.24
CA PRO A 47 -7.53 2.54 5.93
C PRO A 47 -7.82 1.37 4.98
N VAL A 48 -7.10 0.28 5.20
CA VAL A 48 -7.34 -1.03 4.60
C VAL A 48 -7.34 -2.08 5.70
N ILE A 49 -8.20 -3.08 5.57
CA ILE A 49 -8.23 -4.24 6.46
C ILE A 49 -8.04 -5.48 5.59
N ASN A 50 -7.04 -6.28 5.92
CA ASN A 50 -6.86 -7.61 5.37
C ASN A 50 -7.41 -8.64 6.35
N ILE A 51 -8.22 -9.57 5.85
CA ILE A 51 -8.82 -10.64 6.64
C ILE A 51 -8.37 -11.96 6.06
N HIS A 52 -7.78 -12.81 6.90
CA HIS A 52 -7.32 -14.13 6.53
C HIS A 52 -8.18 -15.16 7.24
N LEU A 53 -8.82 -16.06 6.46
CA LEU A 53 -9.74 -17.06 6.95
C LEU A 53 -9.35 -18.45 6.46
N TRP A 54 -9.17 -19.40 7.38
CA TRP A 54 -8.90 -20.81 7.07
C TRP A 54 -10.14 -21.65 7.28
N PHE A 55 -10.50 -22.43 6.29
CA PHE A 55 -11.66 -23.31 6.30
C PHE A 55 -11.27 -24.79 6.37
N ASP A 56 -12.21 -25.63 6.76
CA ASP A 56 -12.06 -27.08 6.87
C ASP A 56 -12.17 -27.81 5.53
N ARG A 57 -12.51 -27.09 4.46
CA ARG A 57 -12.68 -27.60 3.09
C ARG A 57 -12.34 -26.59 2.04
N LYS A 58 -12.22 -27.04 0.80
CA LYS A 58 -12.07 -26.16 -0.37
C LYS A 58 -13.36 -25.42 -0.65
N LEU A 59 -13.28 -24.11 -0.85
CA LEU A 59 -14.42 -23.25 -1.20
C LEU A 59 -14.43 -22.86 -2.68
N THR A 60 -13.27 -22.86 -3.34
CA THR A 60 -13.13 -22.51 -4.75
C THR A 60 -11.85 -23.12 -5.33
N GLU A 61 -11.87 -23.42 -6.62
CA GLU A 61 -10.71 -23.87 -7.39
C GLU A 61 -10.05 -22.71 -8.19
N ILE A 62 -10.54 -21.49 -8.02
CA ILE A 62 -10.02 -20.33 -8.76
C ILE A 62 -8.61 -19.99 -8.24
N ASP A 63 -7.66 -19.92 -9.16
CA ASP A 63 -6.23 -19.72 -8.90
C ASP A 63 -5.74 -18.28 -9.14
N HIS A 64 -6.64 -17.31 -9.05
CA HIS A 64 -6.31 -15.89 -9.22
C HIS A 64 -7.15 -15.01 -8.31
N LEU A 65 -6.71 -13.76 -8.18
CA LEU A 65 -7.38 -12.73 -7.41
C LEU A 65 -8.67 -12.30 -8.11
N LEU A 66 -9.74 -12.14 -7.33
CA LEU A 66 -11.06 -11.75 -7.77
C LEU A 66 -11.43 -10.37 -7.23
N PHE A 67 -11.93 -9.51 -8.11
CA PHE A 67 -12.60 -8.27 -7.70
C PHE A 67 -14.07 -8.54 -7.43
N SER A 68 -14.55 -8.03 -6.30
CA SER A 68 -15.95 -8.17 -5.90
C SER A 68 -16.72 -6.88 -6.15
N ARG A 69 -18.04 -7.02 -6.44
CA ARG A 69 -19.01 -5.92 -6.41
C ARG A 69 -19.65 -5.73 -5.04
N SER A 70 -19.18 -6.46 -4.03
CA SER A 70 -19.63 -6.28 -2.66
C SER A 70 -19.27 -4.89 -2.16
N GLU A 71 -20.15 -4.27 -1.38
CA GLU A 71 -19.87 -3.02 -0.68
C GLU A 71 -18.82 -3.20 0.43
N LEU A 72 -18.66 -4.44 0.92
CA LEU A 72 -17.76 -4.79 2.01
C LEU A 72 -16.38 -5.27 1.52
N LEU A 73 -16.39 -6.22 0.60
CA LEU A 73 -15.20 -6.88 0.08
C LEU A 73 -14.84 -6.32 -1.30
N SER A 74 -13.70 -5.67 -1.43
CA SER A 74 -13.24 -5.16 -2.72
C SER A 74 -12.54 -6.24 -3.54
N VAL A 75 -11.74 -7.06 -2.87
CA VAL A 75 -10.86 -8.06 -3.49
C VAL A 75 -10.76 -9.26 -2.57
N TYR A 76 -10.66 -10.45 -3.16
CA TYR A 76 -10.32 -11.67 -2.42
C TYR A 76 -9.60 -12.69 -3.31
N ALA A 77 -8.86 -13.60 -2.68
CA ALA A 77 -8.22 -14.72 -3.34
C ALA A 77 -8.20 -15.94 -2.41
N ASP A 78 -8.24 -17.13 -2.98
CA ASP A 78 -7.89 -18.35 -2.24
C ASP A 78 -6.38 -18.57 -2.34
N MET A 79 -5.68 -18.24 -1.27
CA MET A 79 -4.22 -18.34 -1.19
C MET A 79 -3.74 -19.79 -1.25
N SER A 80 -4.59 -20.75 -0.93
CA SER A 80 -4.25 -22.17 -1.08
C SER A 80 -4.19 -22.63 -2.55
N ASN A 81 -4.72 -21.81 -3.49
CA ASN A 81 -4.58 -22.04 -4.93
C ASN A 81 -3.50 -21.14 -5.54
N THR A 82 -3.40 -19.88 -5.07
CA THR A 82 -2.60 -18.83 -5.72
C THR A 82 -1.17 -18.73 -5.18
N CYS A 83 -0.92 -19.23 -3.95
CA CYS A 83 0.36 -19.05 -3.26
C CYS A 83 0.93 -20.42 -2.84
N LYS A 84 2.12 -20.73 -3.34
CA LYS A 84 2.79 -22.02 -3.09
C LYS A 84 3.01 -22.31 -1.61
N GLU A 85 3.28 -21.29 -0.81
CA GLU A 85 3.52 -21.41 0.63
C GLU A 85 2.28 -21.80 1.43
N TYR A 86 1.08 -21.56 0.87
CA TYR A 86 -0.21 -21.91 1.48
C TYR A 86 -0.94 -23.02 0.73
N ALA A 87 -0.29 -23.65 -0.26
CA ALA A 87 -0.92 -24.66 -1.11
C ALA A 87 -1.54 -25.80 -0.29
N ASP A 88 -2.82 -26.02 -0.47
CA ASP A 88 -3.59 -27.09 0.14
C ASP A 88 -4.72 -27.51 -0.84
N PRO A 89 -4.72 -28.77 -1.32
CA PRO A 89 -5.74 -29.22 -2.27
C PRO A 89 -7.12 -29.39 -1.65
N ASP A 90 -7.20 -29.59 -0.33
CA ASP A 90 -8.44 -29.98 0.36
C ASP A 90 -9.08 -28.82 1.12
N ARG A 91 -8.34 -27.73 1.38
CA ARG A 91 -8.76 -26.64 2.26
C ARG A 91 -8.50 -25.28 1.64
N SER A 92 -9.36 -24.33 1.95
CA SER A 92 -9.20 -22.93 1.53
C SER A 92 -8.56 -22.09 2.62
N MET A 93 -7.63 -21.23 2.20
CA MET A 93 -7.14 -20.08 2.95
C MET A 93 -7.50 -18.83 2.16
N LEU A 94 -8.59 -18.17 2.55
CA LEU A 94 -9.01 -16.94 1.88
C LEU A 94 -8.28 -15.73 2.45
N GLU A 95 -7.74 -14.89 1.58
CA GLU A 95 -7.36 -13.52 1.88
C GLU A 95 -8.38 -12.58 1.26
N LEU A 96 -8.96 -11.69 2.10
CA LEU A 96 -10.02 -10.77 1.71
C LEU A 96 -9.63 -9.36 2.14
N VAL A 97 -10.06 -8.35 1.36
CA VAL A 97 -9.68 -6.95 1.58
C VAL A 97 -10.91 -6.07 1.67
N PHE A 98 -11.02 -5.33 2.78
CA PHE A 98 -11.91 -4.18 2.90
C PHE A 98 -11.16 -2.93 2.44
N ALA A 99 -11.58 -2.33 1.32
CA ALA A 99 -10.96 -1.13 0.79
C ALA A 99 -12.00 -0.25 0.04
N PRO A 100 -12.32 0.94 0.55
CA PRO A 100 -11.84 1.57 1.78
C PRO A 100 -12.50 0.99 3.04
N ALA A 101 -11.74 0.88 4.13
CA ALA A 101 -12.21 0.30 5.39
C ALA A 101 -12.57 1.35 6.47
N LYS A 102 -12.92 2.58 6.08
CA LYS A 102 -13.10 3.71 6.99
C LYS A 102 -14.09 3.44 8.13
N GLU A 103 -15.21 2.78 7.83
CA GLU A 103 -16.25 2.48 8.81
C GLU A 103 -15.93 1.25 9.67
N TRP A 104 -14.93 0.46 9.26
CA TRP A 104 -14.58 -0.81 9.87
C TRP A 104 -13.30 -0.76 10.71
N ILE A 105 -12.41 0.21 10.46
CA ILE A 105 -11.10 0.26 11.10
C ILE A 105 -11.16 0.34 12.62
N GLY A 106 -12.19 0.94 13.18
CA GLY A 106 -12.42 1.05 14.63
C GLY A 106 -13.21 -0.11 15.25
N LYS A 107 -13.75 -1.04 14.45
CA LYS A 107 -14.55 -2.16 14.93
C LYS A 107 -13.67 -3.27 15.51
N SER A 108 -14.26 -4.15 16.33
CA SER A 108 -13.54 -5.32 16.85
C SER A 108 -13.22 -6.33 15.73
N ASP A 109 -12.18 -7.14 15.94
CA ASP A 109 -11.85 -8.20 14.97
C ASP A 109 -12.98 -9.22 14.85
N ALA A 110 -13.70 -9.48 15.95
CA ALA A 110 -14.86 -10.36 15.95
C ALA A 110 -16.00 -9.82 15.05
N ASP A 111 -16.30 -8.53 15.11
CA ASP A 111 -17.33 -7.90 14.27
C ASP A 111 -16.93 -7.94 12.78
N ILE A 112 -15.64 -7.68 12.51
CA ILE A 112 -15.09 -7.73 11.14
C ILE A 112 -15.21 -9.15 10.58
N VAL A 113 -14.80 -10.16 11.34
CA VAL A 113 -14.91 -11.56 10.94
C VAL A 113 -16.37 -11.97 10.75
N ALA A 114 -17.27 -11.58 11.66
CA ALA A 114 -18.70 -11.89 11.54
C ALA A 114 -19.31 -11.31 10.25
N ALA A 115 -19.06 -10.03 9.96
CA ALA A 115 -19.50 -9.40 8.73
C ALA A 115 -18.91 -10.06 7.47
N THR A 116 -17.63 -10.45 7.53
CA THR A 116 -16.98 -11.17 6.45
C THR A 116 -17.64 -12.54 6.20
N MET A 117 -17.97 -13.27 7.25
CA MET A 117 -18.63 -14.57 7.14
C MET A 117 -20.04 -14.45 6.54
N GLU A 118 -20.81 -13.43 6.90
CA GLU A 118 -22.12 -13.17 6.28
C GLU A 118 -21.98 -12.87 4.78
N GLU A 119 -20.97 -12.09 4.40
CA GLU A 119 -20.72 -11.81 2.98
C GLU A 119 -20.25 -13.07 2.22
N LEU A 120 -19.43 -13.92 2.83
CA LEU A 120 -18.98 -15.18 2.23
C LEU A 120 -20.14 -16.17 2.04
N LYS A 121 -21.13 -16.23 2.94
CA LYS A 121 -22.34 -17.03 2.75
C LYS A 121 -23.10 -16.58 1.50
N ARG A 122 -23.17 -15.27 1.26
CA ARG A 122 -23.78 -14.70 0.05
C ARG A 122 -23.00 -15.02 -1.22
N LEU A 123 -21.66 -15.02 -1.16
CA LEU A 123 -20.78 -15.28 -2.32
C LEU A 123 -20.64 -16.79 -2.63
N PHE A 124 -20.70 -17.64 -1.63
CA PHE A 124 -20.49 -19.08 -1.73
C PHE A 124 -21.64 -19.88 -1.07
N PRO A 125 -22.92 -19.63 -1.42
CA PRO A 125 -24.06 -20.26 -0.75
C PRO A 125 -23.96 -21.79 -0.75
N GLN A 126 -23.45 -22.40 -1.81
CA GLN A 126 -23.29 -23.85 -1.94
C GLN A 126 -22.42 -24.48 -0.84
N HIS A 127 -21.56 -23.71 -0.18
CA HIS A 127 -20.69 -24.20 0.88
C HIS A 127 -21.22 -23.92 2.30
N PHE A 128 -22.16 -22.99 2.43
CA PHE A 128 -22.68 -22.57 3.72
C PHE A 128 -24.14 -22.93 3.97
N ASP A 129 -24.96 -23.09 2.92
CA ASP A 129 -26.40 -23.44 3.00
C ASP A 129 -26.65 -24.94 2.85
N SER A 130 -25.66 -25.78 3.20
CA SER A 130 -25.75 -27.23 3.13
C SER A 130 -25.94 -27.88 4.51
N ASP A 131 -26.32 -29.16 4.55
CA ASP A 131 -26.40 -29.94 5.79
C ASP A 131 -25.08 -30.03 6.56
N GLN A 132 -23.97 -29.82 5.86
CA GLN A 132 -22.61 -29.78 6.43
C GLN A 132 -21.91 -28.50 5.96
N PRO A 133 -22.20 -27.34 6.57
CA PRO A 133 -21.61 -26.08 6.16
C PRO A 133 -20.12 -26.04 6.43
N ALA A 134 -19.40 -25.30 5.59
CA ALA A 134 -17.97 -25.05 5.77
C ALA A 134 -17.70 -24.39 7.14
N GLN A 135 -16.71 -24.92 7.85
CA GLN A 135 -16.34 -24.46 9.19
C GLN A 135 -15.12 -23.56 9.14
N LEU A 136 -15.22 -22.37 9.70
CA LEU A 136 -14.07 -21.49 9.95
C LEU A 136 -13.21 -22.10 11.05
N ARG A 137 -11.93 -22.34 10.76
CA ARG A 137 -10.95 -22.94 11.68
C ARG A 137 -10.07 -21.90 12.34
N LYS A 138 -9.72 -20.84 11.60
CA LYS A 138 -8.85 -19.77 12.08
C LYS A 138 -9.18 -18.47 11.35
N SER A 139 -9.06 -17.35 12.03
CA SER A 139 -9.14 -16.03 11.44
C SER A 139 -8.02 -15.13 11.95
N ILE A 140 -7.55 -14.22 11.09
CA ILE A 140 -6.62 -13.14 11.44
C ILE A 140 -7.14 -11.86 10.78
N VAL A 141 -7.15 -10.76 11.50
CA VAL A 141 -7.49 -9.43 11.00
C VAL A 141 -6.28 -8.52 11.12
N VAL A 142 -5.86 -7.93 10.01
CA VAL A 142 -4.74 -6.98 9.96
C VAL A 142 -5.30 -5.62 9.57
N LYS A 143 -5.22 -4.66 10.48
CA LYS A 143 -5.71 -3.29 10.31
C LYS A 143 -4.55 -2.35 9.96
N THR A 144 -4.64 -1.67 8.85
CA THR A 144 -3.69 -0.65 8.42
C THR A 144 -4.41 0.69 8.29
N PRO A 145 -4.36 1.56 9.32
CA PRO A 145 -5.13 2.80 9.35
C PRO A 145 -4.78 3.79 8.24
N LEU A 146 -3.52 3.84 7.84
CA LEU A 146 -2.99 4.69 6.78
C LEU A 146 -2.17 3.82 5.82
N SER A 147 -2.86 3.15 4.91
CA SER A 147 -2.27 2.25 3.92
C SER A 147 -1.89 3.02 2.65
N VAL A 148 -2.54 2.73 1.53
CA VAL A 148 -2.31 3.42 0.26
C VAL A 148 -2.87 4.85 0.32
N TYR A 149 -2.27 5.79 -0.43
CA TYR A 149 -2.86 7.13 -0.52
C TYR A 149 -4.17 7.10 -1.31
N LYS A 150 -5.13 7.94 -0.90
CA LYS A 150 -6.41 8.08 -1.58
C LYS A 150 -6.21 8.70 -2.96
N THR A 151 -6.59 7.97 -4.00
CA THR A 151 -6.58 8.47 -5.37
C THR A 151 -7.85 9.30 -5.62
N VAL A 152 -7.68 10.60 -5.78
CA VAL A 152 -8.74 11.55 -6.09
C VAL A 152 -8.42 12.32 -7.38
N PRO A 153 -9.39 12.92 -8.07
CA PRO A 153 -9.11 13.78 -9.21
C PRO A 153 -8.08 14.86 -8.85
N GLY A 154 -7.06 15.03 -9.70
CA GLY A 154 -5.96 15.97 -9.47
C GLY A 154 -4.82 15.47 -8.58
N CYS A 155 -4.91 14.30 -7.94
CA CYS A 155 -3.85 13.79 -7.06
C CYS A 155 -2.51 13.59 -7.78
N GLN A 156 -2.51 13.40 -9.10
CA GLN A 156 -1.29 13.24 -9.90
C GLN A 156 -0.35 14.45 -9.76
N GLN A 157 -0.89 15.65 -9.68
CA GLN A 157 -0.11 16.89 -9.52
C GLN A 157 0.55 17.01 -8.14
N MET A 158 0.06 16.27 -7.15
CA MET A 158 0.58 16.24 -5.79
C MET A 158 1.72 15.22 -5.61
N ARG A 159 1.93 14.34 -6.57
CA ARG A 159 2.95 13.30 -6.50
C ARG A 159 4.32 13.91 -6.81
N PRO A 160 5.31 13.80 -5.88
CA PRO A 160 6.66 14.30 -6.12
C PRO A 160 7.45 13.33 -7.00
N ASP A 161 8.45 13.85 -7.70
CA ASP A 161 9.48 13.02 -8.35
C ASP A 161 10.35 12.32 -7.29
N GLN A 162 11.16 11.35 -7.70
CA GLN A 162 12.06 10.64 -6.81
C GLN A 162 13.21 11.51 -6.31
N ARG A 163 13.66 12.49 -7.12
CA ARG A 163 14.73 13.42 -6.76
C ARG A 163 14.15 14.62 -6.01
N SER A 164 14.53 14.79 -4.75
CA SER A 164 14.12 15.96 -3.96
C SER A 164 15.05 17.17 -4.20
N PRO A 165 14.62 18.38 -3.81
CA PRO A 165 15.48 19.56 -3.85
C PRO A 165 16.60 19.54 -2.79
N ILE A 166 16.56 18.60 -1.87
CA ILE A 166 17.62 18.44 -0.86
C ILE A 166 18.74 17.57 -1.45
N PRO A 167 19.99 18.04 -1.47
CA PRO A 167 21.10 17.25 -1.97
C PRO A 167 21.17 15.87 -1.31
N ASN A 168 21.36 14.84 -2.13
CA ASN A 168 21.47 13.44 -1.72
C ASN A 168 20.26 12.84 -0.97
N PHE A 169 19.09 13.52 -0.99
CA PHE A 169 17.86 12.99 -0.40
C PHE A 169 16.83 12.66 -1.47
N PHE A 170 16.40 11.40 -1.51
CA PHE A 170 15.51 10.84 -2.52
C PHE A 170 14.26 10.24 -1.89
N LEU A 171 13.18 10.18 -2.66
CA LEU A 171 11.93 9.56 -2.26
C LEU A 171 11.64 8.32 -3.12
N ALA A 172 11.19 7.27 -2.47
CA ALA A 172 10.59 6.10 -3.10
C ALA A 172 9.26 5.78 -2.41
N GLY A 173 8.32 5.22 -3.15
CA GLY A 173 6.99 4.87 -2.63
C GLY A 173 5.95 5.00 -3.73
N ASP A 174 4.82 4.33 -3.56
CA ASP A 174 3.71 4.33 -4.51
C ASP A 174 3.17 5.74 -4.79
N TYR A 175 3.30 6.64 -3.82
CA TYR A 175 2.89 8.05 -3.91
C TYR A 175 3.82 8.94 -4.76
N THR A 176 5.04 8.50 -5.08
CA THR A 176 5.93 9.27 -5.96
C THR A 176 5.52 9.13 -7.43
N MET A 177 6.01 10.06 -8.29
CA MET A 177 5.63 10.09 -9.69
C MET A 177 6.13 8.83 -10.43
N GLN A 178 5.19 8.04 -10.93
CA GLN A 178 5.37 6.89 -11.79
C GLN A 178 4.02 6.54 -12.45
N ARG A 179 3.97 5.59 -13.37
CA ARG A 179 2.79 5.31 -14.20
C ARG A 179 1.61 4.63 -13.49
N TYR A 180 1.83 3.98 -12.34
CA TYR A 180 0.76 3.34 -11.57
C TYR A 180 0.18 4.29 -10.51
N LEU A 181 -1.03 4.02 -10.08
CA LEU A 181 -1.61 4.65 -8.89
C LEU A 181 -1.15 3.90 -7.62
N ALA A 182 -1.79 4.18 -6.50
CA ALA A 182 -1.53 3.55 -5.21
C ALA A 182 -1.55 2.02 -5.30
N SER A 183 -0.37 1.39 -5.34
CA SER A 183 -0.22 -0.06 -5.51
C SER A 183 1.19 -0.52 -5.15
N MET A 184 1.33 -1.82 -4.89
CA MET A 184 2.64 -2.46 -4.68
C MET A 184 3.51 -2.35 -5.94
N GLU A 185 2.93 -2.52 -7.14
CA GLU A 185 3.66 -2.37 -8.41
C GLU A 185 4.21 -0.94 -8.57
N GLY A 186 3.42 0.07 -8.21
CA GLY A 186 3.85 1.46 -8.18
C GLY A 186 5.01 1.69 -7.20
N ALA A 187 4.97 1.07 -6.03
CA ALA A 187 6.05 1.15 -5.06
C ALA A 187 7.35 0.52 -5.59
N VAL A 188 7.28 -0.68 -6.20
CA VAL A 188 8.43 -1.34 -6.82
C VAL A 188 9.03 -0.49 -7.94
N LEU A 189 8.19 0.03 -8.84
CA LEU A 189 8.64 0.89 -9.93
C LEU A 189 9.30 2.18 -9.40
N SER A 190 8.73 2.77 -8.35
CA SER A 190 9.30 3.97 -7.72
C SER A 190 10.71 3.73 -7.18
N GLY A 191 10.95 2.55 -6.59
CA GLY A 191 12.28 2.14 -6.13
C GLY A 191 13.29 2.04 -7.27
N LYS A 192 12.90 1.47 -8.41
CA LYS A 192 13.75 1.43 -9.62
C LYS A 192 14.08 2.82 -10.14
N LEU A 193 13.08 3.71 -10.23
CA LEU A 193 13.27 5.09 -10.65
C LEU A 193 14.14 5.89 -9.67
N CYS A 194 14.00 5.63 -8.37
CA CYS A 194 14.84 6.23 -7.34
C CYS A 194 16.31 5.80 -7.49
N ALA A 195 16.56 4.50 -7.68
CA ALA A 195 17.92 3.99 -7.93
C ALA A 195 18.53 4.59 -9.20
N GLN A 196 17.76 4.74 -10.27
CA GLN A 196 18.19 5.42 -11.49
C GLN A 196 18.54 6.89 -11.20
N ALA A 197 17.68 7.62 -10.48
CA ALA A 197 17.94 9.02 -10.12
C ALA A 197 19.22 9.20 -9.30
N ILE A 198 19.54 8.27 -8.40
CA ILE A 198 20.79 8.25 -7.64
C ILE A 198 21.98 8.05 -8.58
N SER A 199 21.92 7.05 -9.46
CA SER A 199 23.00 6.73 -10.40
C SER A 199 23.29 7.89 -11.35
N GLU A 200 22.29 8.56 -11.87
CA GLU A 200 22.42 9.73 -12.75
C GLU A 200 22.99 10.93 -12.01
N GLY A 201 22.66 11.10 -10.72
CA GLY A 201 23.22 12.17 -9.87
C GLY A 201 24.68 11.94 -9.47
N ALA A 202 25.14 10.69 -9.45
CA ALA A 202 26.52 10.31 -9.18
C ALA A 202 27.44 10.45 -10.41
N MET A 203 26.88 10.65 -11.61
CA MET A 203 27.66 10.85 -12.84
C MET A 203 28.31 12.24 -12.84
N PRO A 204 29.64 12.36 -13.06
CA PRO A 204 30.32 13.67 -13.22
C PRO A 204 29.66 14.42 -14.39
N GLY A 205 29.08 15.59 -14.13
CA GLY A 205 28.51 16.46 -15.16
C GLY A 205 26.98 16.39 -15.30
N ALA A 206 26.26 15.67 -14.43
CA ALA A 206 24.80 15.76 -14.41
C ALA A 206 24.36 17.20 -14.02
N PRO A 207 23.47 17.84 -14.81
CA PRO A 207 23.03 19.21 -14.50
C PRO A 207 22.31 19.22 -13.14
N SER A 208 22.65 20.21 -12.31
CA SER A 208 21.92 20.45 -11.06
C SER A 208 20.45 20.73 -11.35
N PRO A 209 19.51 20.33 -10.45
CA PRO A 209 18.06 20.49 -10.66
C PRO A 209 17.60 21.92 -10.94
N GLU A 210 18.41 22.93 -10.60
CA GLU A 210 18.10 24.34 -10.87
C GLU A 210 18.07 24.70 -12.37
N LEU A 211 18.74 23.93 -13.23
CA LEU A 211 18.80 24.23 -14.68
C LEU A 211 17.69 23.54 -15.49
N ALA A 212 17.05 22.49 -14.96
CA ALA A 212 15.97 21.81 -15.66
C ALA A 212 14.63 22.59 -15.62
N GLY A 213 14.43 23.45 -14.62
CA GLY A 213 13.25 24.32 -14.51
C GLY A 213 13.24 25.52 -15.48
N ALA A 214 14.38 25.94 -15.99
CA ALA A 214 14.49 27.10 -16.89
C ALA A 214 14.24 26.76 -18.38
N ALA A 215 14.26 25.49 -18.76
CA ALA A 215 14.06 25.05 -20.16
C ALA A 215 12.62 24.70 -20.52
N ALA A 216 11.70 24.57 -19.57
CA ALA A 216 10.30 24.23 -19.79
C ALA A 216 9.36 25.45 -19.89
N GLY A 217 9.90 26.66 -19.95
CA GLY A 217 9.17 27.93 -20.03
C GLY A 217 9.55 28.76 -21.26
N ARG A 218 9.42 28.19 -22.46
CA ARG A 218 9.35 28.97 -23.71
C ARG A 218 8.37 28.34 -24.68
#